data_a38921b8801aa703af7d72bbbd7e89c8
#
_entry.id   a38921b8801aa703af7d72bbbd7e89c8
#
_cell.length_a   1.000
_cell.length_b   1.000
_cell.length_c   1.000
_cell.angle_alpha   90.00
_cell.angle_beta   90.00
_cell.angle_gamma   90.00
#
_symmetry.space_group_name_H-M   'P 1'
#
loop_
_entity.id
_entity.type
_entity.pdbx_description
1 polymer ?
#
loop_
_entity_poly.entity_id
_entity_poly.type
_entity_poly.pdbx_seq_one_letter_code
_entity_poly.pdbx_strand_id
1 'polypeptide(L)'
;PEADVVITNPTHFAVALKYEPDSGKAPVVIAKGADYLAFQIRDKAKEYNISVVENKPLARIIYHNVDIGMEIPPELYYAVAEILASVLRTNNR
;
A
#
# COMPACT_ATOMS: atom_id res chain seq x y z
N PRO A 1 1.65 -8.44 -7.95
CA PRO A 1 1.16 -7.86 -9.20
C PRO A 1 -0.26 -7.33 -9.13
N GLU A 2 -1.02 -7.70 -8.10
CA GLU A 2 -2.40 -7.23 -7.97
C GLU A 2 -2.55 -5.94 -7.18
N ALA A 3 -1.48 -5.45 -6.60
CA ALA A 3 -1.55 -4.25 -5.78
C ALA A 3 -1.78 -3.00 -6.63
N ASP A 4 -2.46 -2.03 -6.03
CA ASP A 4 -2.63 -0.72 -6.64
C ASP A 4 -1.54 0.25 -6.22
N VAL A 5 -0.99 0.04 -5.04
CA VAL A 5 0.08 0.89 -4.51
C VAL A 5 0.86 0.13 -3.45
N VAL A 6 2.13 0.47 -3.32
CA VAL A 6 2.96 0.01 -2.21
C VAL A 6 3.38 1.25 -1.41
N ILE A 7 3.08 1.24 -0.12
CA ILE A 7 3.44 2.33 0.78
C ILE A 7 4.65 1.88 1.59
N THR A 8 5.68 2.72 1.66
CA THR A 8 6.94 2.32 2.27
C THR A 8 7.41 3.27 3.37
N ASN A 9 8.08 2.66 4.33
CA ASN A 9 9.04 3.31 5.18
C ASN A 9 10.38 2.71 4.76
N PRO A 10 11.16 3.42 3.93
CA PRO A 10 12.37 2.84 3.33
C PRO A 10 13.27 2.23 4.39
N THR A 11 13.84 1.09 4.06
CA THR A 11 14.72 0.27 4.90
C THR A 11 14.03 -0.43 6.07
N HIS A 12 12.73 -0.17 6.31
CA HIS A 12 12.03 -0.80 7.44
C HIS A 12 10.79 -1.57 7.02
N PHE A 13 9.83 -0.92 6.36
CA PHE A 13 8.53 -1.55 6.10
C PHE A 13 8.03 -1.25 4.68
N ALA A 14 7.30 -2.22 4.13
CA ALA A 14 6.53 -2.01 2.91
C ALA A 14 5.19 -2.73 3.05
N VAL A 15 4.12 -2.06 2.63
CA VAL A 15 2.78 -2.65 2.63
C VAL A 15 2.17 -2.46 1.25
N ALA A 16 1.59 -3.52 0.71
CA ALA A 16 0.95 -3.49 -0.60
C ALA A 16 -0.55 -3.49 -0.40
N LEU A 17 -1.23 -2.54 -1.03
CA LEU A 17 -2.68 -2.36 -0.89
C LEU A 17 -3.38 -2.57 -2.22
N LYS A 18 -4.56 -3.18 -2.15
CA LYS A 18 -5.45 -3.32 -3.29
C LYS A 18 -6.78 -2.66 -2.98
N TYR A 19 -7.27 -1.85 -3.91
CA TYR A 19 -8.55 -1.19 -3.75
C TYR A 19 -9.45 -1.49 -4.93
N GLU A 20 -10.64 -1.99 -4.63
CA GLU A 20 -11.67 -2.27 -5.63
C GLU A 20 -12.87 -1.37 -5.34
N PRO A 21 -12.99 -0.24 -6.06
CA PRO A 21 -14.02 0.76 -5.74
C PRO A 21 -15.44 0.22 -5.69
N ASP A 22 -15.75 -0.73 -6.57
CA ASP A 22 -17.12 -1.24 -6.68
C ASP A 22 -17.45 -2.35 -5.68
N SER A 23 -16.49 -2.76 -4.88
CA SER A 23 -16.70 -3.87 -3.94
C SER A 23 -17.40 -3.45 -2.67
N GLY A 24 -17.48 -2.15 -2.39
CA GLY A 24 -18.00 -1.65 -1.13
C GLY A 24 -17.04 -1.79 0.03
N LYS A 25 -15.81 -2.23 -0.23
CA LYS A 25 -14.80 -2.44 0.80
C LYS A 25 -13.75 -1.34 0.77
N ALA A 26 -13.14 -1.09 1.92
CA ALA A 26 -11.95 -0.27 2.01
C ALA A 26 -10.76 -1.00 1.40
N PRO A 27 -9.65 -0.30 1.10
CA PRO A 27 -8.45 -0.97 0.62
C PRO A 27 -8.01 -2.08 1.55
N VAL A 28 -7.47 -3.15 0.97
CA VAL A 28 -7.07 -4.36 1.68
C VAL A 28 -5.56 -4.53 1.59
N VAL A 29 -4.94 -4.95 2.69
CA VAL A 29 -3.52 -5.29 2.70
C VAL A 29 -3.36 -6.66 2.05
N ILE A 30 -2.66 -6.73 0.93
CA ILE A 30 -2.44 -8.01 0.25
C ILE A 30 -1.03 -8.56 0.47
N ALA A 31 -0.10 -7.71 0.92
CA ALA A 31 1.24 -8.15 1.30
C ALA A 31 1.85 -7.12 2.21
N LYS A 32 2.73 -7.53 3.09
CA LYS A 32 3.50 -6.61 3.92
C LYS A 32 4.78 -7.31 4.35
N GLY A 33 5.81 -6.50 4.63
CA GLY A 33 7.08 -7.07 5.07
C GLY A 33 7.96 -6.04 5.69
N ALA A 34 8.94 -6.52 6.45
CA ALA A 34 9.93 -5.69 7.13
C ALA A 34 11.31 -6.04 6.58
N ASP A 35 12.22 -5.07 6.64
CA ASP A 35 13.63 -5.24 6.31
C ASP A 35 13.83 -5.86 4.91
N TYR A 36 14.41 -7.04 4.84
CA TYR A 36 14.69 -7.69 3.56
C TYR A 36 13.40 -7.91 2.75
N LEU A 37 12.34 -8.34 3.41
CA LEU A 37 11.07 -8.58 2.73
C LEU A 37 10.47 -7.26 2.21
N ALA A 38 10.69 -6.15 2.93
CA ALA A 38 10.27 -4.85 2.45
C ALA A 38 10.94 -4.50 1.12
N PHE A 39 12.23 -4.79 1.00
CA PHE A 39 12.95 -4.57 -0.25
C PHE A 39 12.39 -5.43 -1.38
N GLN A 40 12.08 -6.68 -1.08
CA GLN A 40 11.52 -7.57 -2.10
C GLN A 40 10.16 -7.08 -2.60
N ILE A 41 9.31 -6.61 -1.70
CA ILE A 41 8.01 -6.07 -2.07
C ILE A 41 8.18 -4.85 -2.96
N ARG A 42 9.09 -3.94 -2.60
CA ARG A 42 9.34 -2.75 -3.37
C ARG A 42 9.89 -3.07 -4.77
N ASP A 43 10.83 -4.03 -4.84
CA ASP A 43 11.41 -4.40 -6.12
C ASP A 43 10.38 -5.04 -7.03
N LYS A 44 9.51 -5.88 -6.47
CA LYS A 44 8.42 -6.50 -7.22
C LYS A 44 7.45 -5.45 -7.75
N ALA A 45 7.16 -4.45 -6.93
CA ALA A 45 6.28 -3.35 -7.36
C ALA A 45 6.88 -2.63 -8.56
N LYS A 46 8.16 -2.35 -8.54
CA LYS A 46 8.84 -1.71 -9.66
C LYS A 46 8.79 -2.58 -10.91
N GLU A 47 9.00 -3.86 -10.75
CA GLU A 47 8.97 -4.80 -11.87
C GLU A 47 7.63 -4.79 -12.58
N TYR A 48 6.54 -4.65 -11.84
CA TYR A 48 5.19 -4.67 -12.39
C TYR A 48 4.59 -3.26 -12.57
N ASN A 49 5.42 -2.23 -12.49
CA ASN A 49 4.99 -0.84 -12.66
C ASN A 49 3.92 -0.41 -11.67
N ILE A 50 3.99 -0.92 -10.46
CA ILE A 50 3.10 -0.51 -9.38
C ILE A 50 3.74 0.67 -8.67
N SER A 51 2.95 1.72 -8.41
CA SER A 51 3.46 2.91 -7.75
C SER A 51 3.93 2.61 -6.33
N VAL A 52 5.09 3.17 -6.00
CA VAL A 52 5.65 3.06 -4.65
C VAL A 52 5.66 4.46 -4.05
N VAL A 53 5.00 4.62 -2.92
CA VAL A 53 4.86 5.92 -2.25
C VAL A 53 5.50 5.84 -0.88
N GLU A 54 6.42 6.74 -0.62
CA GLU A 54 7.05 6.81 0.69
C GLU A 54 6.16 7.58 1.66
N ASN A 55 5.76 6.93 2.74
CA ASN A 55 5.06 7.59 3.85
C ASN A 55 5.41 6.79 5.10
N LYS A 56 6.43 7.22 5.79
CA LYS A 56 7.00 6.47 6.91
C LYS A 56 5.99 6.16 8.02
N PRO A 57 5.27 7.15 8.56
CA PRO A 57 4.32 6.83 9.63
C PRO A 57 3.18 5.92 9.17
N LEU A 58 2.67 6.14 7.97
CA LEU A 58 1.55 5.35 7.49
C LEU A 58 1.95 3.89 7.24
N ALA A 59 3.09 3.67 6.61
CA ALA A 59 3.58 2.31 6.37
C ALA A 59 3.76 1.56 7.69
N ARG A 60 4.31 2.24 8.68
CA ARG A 60 4.56 1.66 9.99
C ARG A 60 3.25 1.29 10.69
N ILE A 61 2.27 2.20 10.66
CA ILE A 61 0.99 1.95 11.31
C ILE A 61 0.27 0.78 10.65
N ILE A 62 0.23 0.75 9.33
CA ILE A 62 -0.44 -0.34 8.61
C ILE A 62 0.27 -1.66 8.90
N TYR A 63 1.60 -1.65 8.83
CA TYR A 63 2.36 -2.88 9.04
C TYR A 63 2.05 -3.52 10.39
N HIS A 64 2.00 -2.71 11.43
CA HIS A 64 1.81 -3.23 12.80
C HIS A 64 0.36 -3.54 13.15
N ASN A 65 -0.61 -2.95 12.45
CA ASN A 65 -2.00 -3.01 12.89
C ASN A 65 -2.97 -3.70 11.94
N VAL A 66 -2.58 -3.93 10.69
CA VAL A 66 -3.50 -4.51 9.71
C VAL A 66 -2.90 -5.79 9.13
N ASP A 67 -3.59 -6.90 9.35
CA ASP A 67 -3.13 -8.19 8.85
C ASP A 67 -3.38 -8.34 7.35
N ILE A 68 -2.61 -9.22 6.72
CA ILE A 68 -2.83 -9.54 5.31
C ILE A 68 -4.23 -10.08 5.14
N GLY A 69 -4.94 -9.58 4.12
CA GLY A 69 -6.32 -9.96 3.85
C GLY A 69 -7.35 -9.06 4.51
N MET A 70 -6.92 -8.15 5.38
CA MET A 70 -7.83 -7.27 6.10
C MET A 70 -7.90 -5.89 5.48
N GLU A 71 -9.07 -5.26 5.64
CA GLU A 71 -9.25 -3.87 5.22
C GLU A 71 -8.53 -2.93 6.16
N ILE A 72 -8.07 -1.80 5.66
CA ILE A 72 -7.53 -0.76 6.54
C ILE A 72 -8.66 -0.23 7.41
N PRO A 73 -8.35 0.17 8.66
CA PRO A 73 -9.39 0.68 9.56
C PRO A 73 -9.78 2.12 9.19
N PRO A 74 -10.98 2.55 9.64
CA PRO A 74 -11.48 3.91 9.29
C PRO A 74 -10.52 5.04 9.61
N GLU A 75 -9.74 4.91 10.67
CA GLU A 75 -8.80 5.95 11.07
C GLU A 75 -7.77 6.25 9.99
N LEU A 76 -7.55 5.32 9.06
CA LEU A 76 -6.54 5.47 8.01
C LEU A 76 -7.16 5.79 6.65
N TYR A 77 -8.49 5.88 6.56
CA TYR A 77 -9.16 6.07 5.28
C TYR A 77 -8.68 7.31 4.54
N TYR A 78 -8.61 8.44 5.25
CA TYR A 78 -8.26 9.69 4.59
C TYR A 78 -6.85 9.65 4.01
N ALA A 79 -5.89 9.20 4.82
CA ALA A 79 -4.50 9.17 4.37
C ALA A 79 -4.31 8.24 3.17
N VAL A 80 -4.93 7.06 3.22
CA VAL A 80 -4.81 6.10 2.13
C VAL A 80 -5.56 6.59 0.90
N ALA A 81 -6.72 7.21 1.09
CA ALA A 81 -7.50 7.74 -0.03
C ALA A 81 -6.72 8.82 -0.78
N GLU A 82 -6.00 9.68 -0.07
CA GLU A 82 -5.18 10.69 -0.71
C GLU A 82 -4.09 10.06 -1.58
N ILE A 83 -3.45 9.02 -1.08
CA ILE A 83 -2.41 8.33 -1.81
C ILE A 83 -2.99 7.65 -3.05
N LEU A 84 -4.11 6.95 -2.90
CA LEU A 84 -4.74 6.29 -4.03
C LEU A 84 -5.20 7.28 -5.09
N ALA A 85 -5.75 8.42 -4.68
CA ALA A 85 -6.17 9.44 -5.62
C ALA A 85 -4.98 9.96 -6.42
N SER A 86 -3.84 10.16 -5.77
CA SER A 86 -2.63 10.62 -6.44
C SER A 86 -2.12 9.58 -7.43
N VAL A 87 -2.12 8.30 -7.04
CA VAL A 87 -1.67 7.21 -7.90
C VAL A 87 -2.58 7.07 -9.12
N LEU A 88 -3.88 7.07 -8.92
CA LEU A 88 -4.84 6.94 -10.03
C LEU A 88 -4.74 8.11 -10.98
N ARG A 89 -4.58 9.31 -10.46
CA ARG A 89 -4.43 10.50 -11.29
C ARG A 89 -3.17 10.42 -12.15
N THR A 90 -2.09 9.92 -11.60
CA THR A 90 -0.85 9.75 -12.32
C THR A 90 -0.99 8.70 -13.42
N ASN A 91 -1.71 7.62 -13.13
CA ASN A 91 -1.86 6.51 -14.06
C ASN A 91 -2.86 6.75 -15.17
N ASN A 92 -3.67 7.79 -15.04
CA ASN A 92 -4.70 8.11 -16.03
C ASN A 92 -4.26 9.13 -17.07
N ARG A 93 -3.00 9.29 -17.23
CA ARG A 93 -2.49 10.23 -18.21
C ARG A 93 -2.42 9.69 -19.60
#